data_f365f01f61ad4d004470c44431585c50
#
_entry.id   f365f01f61ad4d004470c44431585c50
#
_cell.length_a   1.000
_cell.length_b   1.000
_cell.length_c   1.000
_cell.angle_alpha   90.00
_cell.angle_beta   90.00
_cell.angle_gamma   90.00
#
_symmetry.space_group_name_H-M   'P 1'
#
loop_
_entity.id
_entity.type
_entity.pdbx_description
1 polymer ?
#
loop_
_entity_poly.entity_id
_entity_poly.type
_entity_poly.pdbx_seq_one_letter_code
_entity_poly.pdbx_strand_id
1 'polypeptide(L)'
;LQELKLTDDKFPFAELEAAGYQAVCHGQKTYNGVAILSRHPVRDVVRNIPGFDDEQARVIAATLDTPQGEVRLINCYFVNGQSPDSEKFAYKLRWLAALHAFVQAEMAQHPQLLLVGDFNVAPEDRDSFDPEGLRGTIHHTPEERAHFQSLLDLGLTDAFRMFEQPEKSFSWWDYR
;
A
#
# COMPACT_ATOMS: atom_id res chain seq x y z
N LEU A 1 -2.77 7.46 4.30
CA LEU A 1 -3.58 6.81 5.33
C LEU A 1 -4.22 5.55 4.77
N GLN A 2 -4.40 4.55 5.63
CA GLN A 2 -5.11 3.29 5.35
C GLN A 2 -6.17 3.06 6.42
N GLU A 3 -7.10 2.14 6.17
CA GLU A 3 -8.20 1.79 7.09
C GLU A 3 -9.04 2.98 7.56
N LEU A 4 -9.46 3.83 6.63
CA LEU A 4 -10.29 5.00 6.95
C LEU A 4 -11.61 4.61 7.61
N LYS A 5 -12.21 3.49 7.19
CA LYS A 5 -13.47 2.92 7.71
C LYS A 5 -14.66 3.89 7.64
N LEU A 6 -14.58 4.87 6.74
CA LEU A 6 -15.61 5.88 6.49
C LEU A 6 -15.76 6.14 4.98
N THR A 7 -16.91 6.66 4.60
CA THR A 7 -17.20 7.07 3.22
C THR A 7 -16.62 8.46 2.91
N ASP A 8 -16.45 8.79 1.63
CA ASP A 8 -15.84 10.05 1.19
C ASP A 8 -16.57 11.29 1.74
N ASP A 9 -17.90 11.23 1.89
CA ASP A 9 -18.73 12.32 2.44
C ASP A 9 -18.46 12.62 3.93
N LYS A 10 -17.85 11.68 4.65
CA LYS A 10 -17.49 11.82 6.07
C LYS A 10 -16.02 12.11 6.29
N PHE A 11 -15.24 12.20 5.22
CA PHE A 11 -13.81 12.48 5.34
C PHE A 11 -13.61 13.96 5.72
N PRO A 12 -12.74 14.29 6.69
CA PRO A 12 -12.62 15.63 7.27
C PRO A 12 -11.83 16.59 6.37
N PHE A 13 -12.30 16.84 5.15
CA PHE A 13 -11.61 17.70 4.19
C PHE A 13 -11.41 19.12 4.70
N ALA A 14 -12.44 19.72 5.32
CA ALA A 14 -12.37 21.10 5.78
C ALA A 14 -11.33 21.29 6.90
N GLU A 15 -11.24 20.35 7.83
CA GLU A 15 -10.28 20.38 8.93
C GLU A 15 -8.85 20.20 8.41
N LEU A 16 -8.65 19.33 7.42
CA LEU A 16 -7.36 19.11 6.78
C LEU A 16 -6.92 20.33 5.96
N GLU A 17 -7.84 20.96 5.22
CA GLU A 17 -7.57 22.18 4.47
C GLU A 17 -7.19 23.32 5.42
N ALA A 18 -7.91 23.48 6.54
CA ALA A 18 -7.58 24.46 7.58
C ALA A 18 -6.20 24.21 8.21
N ALA A 19 -5.74 22.96 8.24
CA ALA A 19 -4.40 22.57 8.66
C ALA A 19 -3.33 22.68 7.55
N GLY A 20 -3.70 23.17 6.37
CA GLY A 20 -2.79 23.40 5.23
C GLY A 20 -2.51 22.14 4.39
N TYR A 21 -3.40 21.15 4.40
CA TYR A 21 -3.30 19.96 3.58
C TYR A 21 -4.35 19.94 2.47
N GLN A 22 -3.93 19.56 1.28
CA GLN A 22 -4.84 19.01 0.28
C GLN A 22 -5.00 17.51 0.55
N ALA A 23 -6.21 17.01 0.40
CA ALA A 23 -6.49 15.61 0.65
C ALA A 23 -7.33 15.02 -0.48
N VAL A 24 -7.02 13.79 -0.85
CA VAL A 24 -7.84 12.96 -1.72
C VAL A 24 -8.06 11.62 -1.03
N CYS A 25 -9.26 11.07 -1.15
CA CYS A 25 -9.58 9.78 -0.54
C CYS A 25 -10.37 8.87 -1.47
N HIS A 26 -10.39 7.62 -1.11
CA HIS A 26 -11.25 6.58 -1.62
C HIS A 26 -11.76 5.80 -0.42
N GLY A 27 -12.91 6.20 0.06
CA GLY A 27 -13.49 5.72 1.32
C GLY A 27 -14.40 4.51 1.11
N GLN A 28 -14.57 3.76 2.19
CA GLN A 28 -15.52 2.65 2.26
C GLN A 28 -16.08 2.56 3.68
N LYS A 29 -17.39 2.38 3.79
CA LYS A 29 -18.04 2.23 5.09
C LYS A 29 -17.55 0.99 5.82
N THR A 30 -17.22 1.11 7.10
CA THR A 30 -16.88 0.03 8.04
C THR A 30 -15.49 -0.58 7.83
N TYR A 31 -15.05 -0.78 6.60
CA TYR A 31 -13.78 -1.45 6.26
C TYR A 31 -13.01 -0.63 5.24
N ASN A 32 -11.70 -0.97 5.09
CA ASN A 32 -10.84 -0.41 4.05
C ASN A 32 -10.80 1.14 4.05
N GLY A 33 -10.63 1.72 2.88
CA GLY A 33 -10.49 3.15 2.68
C GLY A 33 -9.05 3.63 2.77
N VAL A 34 -8.63 4.42 1.79
CA VAL A 34 -7.29 4.97 1.65
C VAL A 34 -7.34 6.46 1.36
N ALA A 35 -6.34 7.22 1.82
CA ALA A 35 -6.23 8.63 1.50
C ALA A 35 -4.77 9.07 1.35
N ILE A 36 -4.57 10.12 0.56
CA ILE A 36 -3.31 10.86 0.45
C ILE A 36 -3.56 12.27 0.98
N LEU A 37 -2.71 12.71 1.90
CA LEU A 37 -2.64 14.06 2.41
C LEU A 37 -1.33 14.70 1.96
N SER A 38 -1.40 15.90 1.40
CA SER A 38 -0.23 16.60 0.89
C SER A 38 -0.28 18.08 1.19
N ARG A 39 0.88 18.68 1.44
CA ARG A 39 1.04 20.15 1.47
C ARG A 39 1.33 20.72 0.08
N HIS A 40 1.53 19.85 -0.90
CA HIS A 40 1.74 20.21 -2.29
C HIS A 40 0.48 19.92 -3.11
N PRO A 41 0.28 20.59 -4.26
CA PRO A 41 -0.84 20.32 -5.15
C PRO A 41 -0.95 18.84 -5.52
N VAL A 42 -2.19 18.33 -5.53
CA VAL A 42 -2.52 16.93 -5.84
C VAL A 42 -3.37 16.89 -7.09
N ARG A 43 -2.97 16.08 -8.07
CA ARG A 43 -3.70 15.90 -9.35
C ARG A 43 -3.65 14.46 -9.85
N ASP A 44 -4.33 14.19 -10.96
CA ASP A 44 -4.34 12.89 -11.67
C ASP A 44 -4.67 11.71 -10.72
N VAL A 45 -5.74 11.88 -9.96
CA VAL A 45 -6.17 10.91 -8.96
C VAL A 45 -6.77 9.68 -9.61
N VAL A 46 -6.23 8.50 -9.29
CA VAL A 46 -6.75 7.19 -9.69
C VAL A 46 -7.21 6.46 -8.43
N ARG A 47 -8.42 5.90 -8.47
CA ARG A 47 -9.01 5.10 -7.38
C ARG A 47 -9.13 3.65 -7.82
N ASN A 48 -8.64 2.75 -6.98
CA ASN A 48 -8.45 1.32 -7.25
C ASN A 48 -7.54 1.02 -8.45
N ILE A 49 -7.37 -0.25 -8.75
CA ILE A 49 -6.52 -0.72 -9.86
C ILE A 49 -7.34 -0.73 -11.14
N PRO A 50 -6.98 0.06 -12.17
CA PRO A 50 -7.71 0.05 -13.42
C PRO A 50 -7.77 -1.34 -14.06
N GLY A 51 -8.95 -1.77 -14.47
CA GLY A 51 -9.17 -3.07 -15.10
C GLY A 51 -9.26 -4.26 -14.13
N PHE A 52 -9.10 -4.04 -12.83
CA PHE A 52 -9.39 -5.04 -11.81
C PHE A 52 -10.72 -4.68 -11.14
N ASP A 53 -11.74 -5.49 -11.37
CA ASP A 53 -13.09 -5.26 -10.84
C ASP A 53 -13.10 -5.59 -9.33
N ASP A 54 -13.03 -4.54 -8.52
CA ASP A 54 -12.96 -4.64 -7.06
C ASP A 54 -13.75 -3.50 -6.41
N GLU A 55 -14.74 -3.86 -5.62
CA GLU A 55 -15.53 -2.90 -4.85
C GLU A 55 -14.80 -2.38 -3.60
N GLN A 56 -13.68 -3.00 -3.21
CA GLN A 56 -12.95 -2.63 -1.99
C GLN A 56 -12.02 -1.44 -2.25
N ALA A 57 -12.18 -0.39 -1.43
CA ALA A 57 -11.38 0.81 -1.50
C ALA A 57 -9.98 0.60 -0.89
N ARG A 58 -9.04 0.09 -1.71
CA ARG A 58 -7.71 -0.32 -1.25
C ARG A 58 -6.55 0.42 -1.89
N VAL A 59 -6.78 1.11 -2.99
CA VAL A 59 -5.73 1.81 -3.72
C VAL A 59 -6.17 3.22 -4.04
N ILE A 60 -5.28 4.18 -3.84
CA ILE A 60 -5.39 5.52 -4.35
C ILE A 60 -4.02 5.98 -4.85
N ALA A 61 -3.96 6.46 -6.09
CA ALA A 61 -2.76 7.04 -6.66
C ALA A 61 -3.00 8.51 -7.01
N ALA A 62 -1.98 9.34 -6.88
CA ALA A 62 -2.04 10.74 -7.26
C ALA A 62 -0.65 11.25 -7.63
N THR A 63 -0.59 12.31 -8.44
CA THR A 63 0.62 13.07 -8.73
C THR A 63 0.71 14.26 -7.78
N LEU A 64 1.85 14.42 -7.13
CA LEU A 64 2.17 15.53 -6.23
C LEU A 64 3.15 16.48 -6.94
N ASP A 65 2.80 17.77 -7.03
CA ASP A 65 3.68 18.81 -7.59
C ASP A 65 4.59 19.36 -6.49
N THR A 66 5.75 18.76 -6.30
CA THR A 66 6.72 19.17 -5.27
C THR A 66 7.75 20.18 -5.80
N PRO A 67 8.43 20.95 -4.93
CA PRO A 67 9.53 21.83 -5.36
C PRO A 67 10.69 21.11 -6.07
N GLN A 68 10.83 19.79 -5.88
CA GLN A 68 11.86 18.96 -6.50
C GLN A 68 11.38 18.28 -7.78
N GLY A 69 10.13 18.51 -8.18
CA GLY A 69 9.50 17.89 -9.35
C GLY A 69 8.25 17.11 -9.02
N GLU A 70 7.70 16.48 -10.03
CA GLU A 70 6.50 15.64 -9.88
C GLU A 70 6.86 14.30 -9.24
N VAL A 71 6.04 13.88 -8.28
CA VAL A 71 6.14 12.57 -7.63
C VAL A 71 4.82 11.84 -7.78
N ARG A 72 4.84 10.66 -8.38
CA ARG A 72 3.69 9.75 -8.41
C ARG A 72 3.65 8.96 -7.11
N LEU A 73 2.58 9.10 -6.34
CA LEU A 73 2.36 8.40 -5.08
C LEU A 73 1.23 7.40 -5.25
N ILE A 74 1.50 6.13 -5.00
CA ILE A 74 0.50 5.06 -4.93
C ILE A 74 0.41 4.62 -3.47
N ASN A 75 -0.74 4.84 -2.85
CA ASN A 75 -1.01 4.42 -1.48
C ASN A 75 -1.97 3.22 -1.47
N CYS A 76 -1.53 2.13 -0.85
CA CYS A 76 -2.25 0.88 -0.85
C CYS A 76 -2.55 0.39 0.57
N TYR A 77 -3.73 -0.21 0.73
CA TYR A 77 -4.06 -1.10 1.83
C TYR A 77 -4.14 -2.53 1.29
N PHE A 78 -3.04 -3.25 1.38
CA PHE A 78 -2.94 -4.62 0.85
C PHE A 78 -3.94 -5.53 1.52
N VAL A 79 -4.45 -6.48 0.77
CA VAL A 79 -5.40 -7.46 1.29
C VAL A 79 -4.76 -8.25 2.44
N ASN A 80 -5.46 -8.39 3.57
CA ASN A 80 -4.97 -9.20 4.69
C ASN A 80 -4.86 -10.69 4.31
N GLY A 81 -5.91 -11.28 3.71
CA GLY A 81 -5.90 -12.68 3.24
C GLY A 81 -6.41 -13.70 4.26
N GLN A 82 -6.60 -13.36 5.51
CA GLN A 82 -7.15 -14.17 6.61
C GLN A 82 -6.30 -15.41 6.96
N SER A 83 -6.22 -16.40 6.09
CA SER A 83 -5.39 -17.61 6.24
C SER A 83 -5.01 -18.18 4.87
N PRO A 84 -3.86 -18.89 4.75
CA PRO A 84 -3.37 -19.39 3.46
C PRO A 84 -4.35 -20.31 2.70
N ASP A 85 -5.25 -21.01 3.43
CA ASP A 85 -6.21 -21.93 2.81
C ASP A 85 -7.57 -21.26 2.51
N SER A 86 -7.70 -19.94 2.66
CA SER A 86 -8.95 -19.22 2.50
C SER A 86 -9.15 -18.69 1.08
N GLU A 87 -10.43 -18.51 0.69
CA GLU A 87 -10.77 -17.77 -0.54
C GLU A 87 -10.24 -16.33 -0.53
N LYS A 88 -10.10 -15.73 0.68
CA LYS A 88 -9.52 -14.40 0.84
C LYS A 88 -8.04 -14.37 0.52
N PHE A 89 -7.32 -15.46 0.75
CA PHE A 89 -5.93 -15.59 0.32
C PHE A 89 -5.82 -15.69 -1.20
N ALA A 90 -6.65 -16.52 -1.83
CA ALA A 90 -6.72 -16.58 -3.28
C ALA A 90 -7.06 -15.21 -3.92
N TYR A 91 -7.98 -14.46 -3.30
CA TYR A 91 -8.26 -13.08 -3.70
C TYR A 91 -7.04 -12.18 -3.50
N LYS A 92 -6.32 -12.28 -2.37
CA LYS A 92 -5.08 -11.53 -2.11
C LYS A 92 -4.06 -11.73 -3.22
N LEU A 93 -3.81 -12.96 -3.62
CA LEU A 93 -2.81 -13.26 -4.66
C LEU A 93 -3.21 -12.67 -6.03
N ARG A 94 -4.50 -12.75 -6.40
CA ARG A 94 -5.00 -12.08 -7.62
C ARG A 94 -4.86 -10.56 -7.56
N TRP A 95 -5.17 -9.97 -6.41
CA TRP A 95 -5.03 -8.54 -6.17
C TRP A 95 -3.56 -8.09 -6.26
N LEU A 96 -2.63 -8.84 -5.68
CA LEU A 96 -1.19 -8.58 -5.74
C LEU A 96 -0.67 -8.64 -7.18
N ALA A 97 -1.13 -9.60 -7.98
CA ALA A 97 -0.78 -9.70 -9.39
C ALA A 97 -1.31 -8.48 -10.20
N ALA A 98 -2.54 -8.04 -9.92
CA ALA A 98 -3.10 -6.85 -10.54
C ALA A 98 -2.36 -5.57 -10.11
N LEU A 99 -1.99 -5.45 -8.84
CA LEU A 99 -1.18 -4.34 -8.33
C LEU A 99 0.19 -4.29 -9.01
N HIS A 100 0.86 -5.41 -9.18
CA HIS A 100 2.14 -5.49 -9.89
C HIS A 100 2.02 -4.90 -11.31
N ALA A 101 1.00 -5.32 -12.08
CA ALA A 101 0.77 -4.81 -13.43
C ALA A 101 0.46 -3.30 -13.43
N PHE A 102 -0.32 -2.83 -12.47
CA PHE A 102 -0.62 -1.40 -12.31
C PHE A 102 0.64 -0.59 -12.00
N VAL A 103 1.44 -1.02 -11.01
CA VAL A 103 2.70 -0.34 -10.64
C VAL A 103 3.66 -0.31 -11.83
N GLN A 104 3.79 -1.40 -12.59
CA GLN A 104 4.62 -1.45 -13.79
C GLN A 104 4.18 -0.42 -14.83
N ALA A 105 2.87 -0.28 -15.06
CA ALA A 105 2.32 0.70 -16.00
C ALA A 105 2.55 2.15 -15.52
N GLU A 106 2.38 2.41 -14.23
CA GLU A 106 2.63 3.72 -13.63
C GLU A 106 4.13 4.10 -13.69
N MET A 107 5.04 3.17 -13.41
CA MET A 107 6.49 3.40 -13.50
C MET A 107 6.94 3.76 -14.92
N ALA A 108 6.29 3.22 -15.94
CA ALA A 108 6.60 3.55 -17.34
C ALA A 108 6.28 5.01 -17.69
N GLN A 109 5.39 5.66 -16.96
CA GLN A 109 4.92 7.02 -17.18
C GLN A 109 5.49 8.02 -16.18
N HIS A 110 5.87 7.55 -14.99
CA HIS A 110 6.28 8.37 -13.86
C HIS A 110 7.64 7.93 -13.31
N PRO A 111 8.75 8.59 -13.73
CA PRO A 111 10.10 8.21 -13.30
C PRO A 111 10.34 8.32 -11.78
N GLN A 112 9.61 9.22 -11.13
CA GLN A 112 9.65 9.39 -9.67
C GLN A 112 8.36 8.82 -9.08
N LEU A 113 8.40 7.57 -8.64
CA LEU A 113 7.26 6.87 -8.08
C LEU A 113 7.54 6.35 -6.67
N LEU A 114 6.57 6.56 -5.79
CA LEU A 114 6.54 6.01 -4.44
C LEU A 114 5.34 5.06 -4.30
N LEU A 115 5.59 3.83 -3.92
CA LEU A 115 4.58 2.88 -3.46
C LEU A 115 4.63 2.81 -1.94
N VAL A 116 3.55 3.19 -1.28
CA VAL A 116 3.44 3.26 0.18
C VAL A 116 2.17 2.61 0.68
N GLY A 117 2.10 2.32 1.97
CA GLY A 117 0.88 1.82 2.59
C GLY A 117 1.11 0.74 3.64
N ASP A 118 0.04 0.01 3.95
CA ASP A 118 0.08 -1.21 4.74
C ASP A 118 0.17 -2.41 3.80
N PHE A 119 1.33 -3.02 3.74
CA PHE A 119 1.61 -4.10 2.78
C PHE A 119 1.04 -5.45 3.20
N ASN A 120 0.70 -5.65 4.47
CA ASN A 120 0.23 -6.94 4.98
C ASN A 120 1.10 -8.14 4.51
N VAL A 121 2.42 -7.92 4.45
CA VAL A 121 3.46 -8.92 4.12
C VAL A 121 4.68 -8.62 4.98
N ALA A 122 5.29 -9.65 5.57
CA ALA A 122 6.62 -9.60 6.14
C ALA A 122 7.63 -10.06 5.08
N PRO A 123 8.38 -9.15 4.44
CA PRO A 123 9.24 -9.48 3.31
C PRO A 123 10.30 -10.53 3.61
N GLU A 124 10.90 -10.44 4.81
CA GLU A 124 11.98 -11.32 5.24
C GLU A 124 11.77 -11.78 6.69
N ASP A 125 12.52 -12.74 7.14
CA ASP A 125 12.46 -13.26 8.53
C ASP A 125 12.81 -12.17 9.55
N ARG A 126 13.74 -11.27 9.22
CA ARG A 126 14.13 -10.14 10.09
C ARG A 126 13.05 -9.07 10.25
N ASP A 127 11.95 -9.13 9.50
CA ASP A 127 10.82 -8.20 9.60
C ASP A 127 9.87 -8.53 10.75
N SER A 128 9.99 -9.72 11.35
CA SER A 128 9.11 -10.21 12.39
C SER A 128 9.87 -10.63 13.65
N PHE A 129 9.24 -10.51 14.80
CA PHE A 129 9.81 -10.90 16.10
C PHE A 129 10.03 -12.42 16.22
N ASP A 130 9.09 -13.23 15.72
CA ASP A 130 9.13 -14.70 15.78
C ASP A 130 8.98 -15.32 14.39
N PRO A 131 10.01 -15.25 13.53
CA PRO A 131 9.92 -15.74 12.16
C PRO A 131 9.73 -17.26 12.07
N GLU A 132 10.23 -18.03 13.03
CA GLU A 132 10.07 -19.49 13.05
C GLU A 132 8.62 -19.89 13.38
N GLY A 133 8.03 -19.28 14.39
CA GLY A 133 6.64 -19.52 14.76
C GLY A 133 5.62 -19.02 13.73
N LEU A 134 6.00 -18.03 12.91
CA LEU A 134 5.14 -17.43 11.90
C LEU A 134 5.33 -18.03 10.49
N ARG A 135 6.31 -18.89 10.29
CA ARG A 135 6.65 -19.48 8.98
C ARG A 135 5.44 -20.15 8.33
N GLY A 136 5.10 -19.72 7.11
CA GLY A 136 3.97 -20.24 6.34
C GLY A 136 2.59 -19.83 6.85
N THR A 137 2.51 -18.98 7.87
CA THR A 137 1.25 -18.32 8.24
C THR A 137 0.95 -17.14 7.31
N ILE A 138 -0.25 -16.58 7.43
CA ILE A 138 -0.61 -15.37 6.68
C ILE A 138 0.44 -14.26 6.89
N HIS A 139 0.72 -13.48 5.87
CA HIS A 139 1.76 -12.45 5.76
C HIS A 139 3.20 -12.99 5.71
N HIS A 140 3.42 -14.30 5.94
CA HIS A 140 4.73 -14.97 5.97
C HIS A 140 4.83 -16.14 4.99
N THR A 141 3.91 -16.23 4.03
CA THR A 141 3.94 -17.28 3.02
C THR A 141 4.98 -17.00 1.94
N PRO A 142 5.55 -18.05 1.32
CA PRO A 142 6.45 -17.87 0.17
C PRO A 142 5.79 -17.12 -0.99
N GLU A 143 4.50 -17.33 -1.23
CA GLU A 143 3.73 -16.68 -2.30
C GLU A 143 3.62 -15.17 -2.07
N GLU A 144 3.33 -14.72 -0.85
CA GLU A 144 3.26 -13.30 -0.50
C GLU A 144 4.63 -12.63 -0.66
N ARG A 145 5.68 -13.28 -0.18
CA ARG A 145 7.07 -12.81 -0.33
C ARG A 145 7.51 -12.74 -1.79
N ALA A 146 7.11 -13.72 -2.60
CA ALA A 146 7.40 -13.71 -4.04
C ALA A 146 6.72 -12.52 -4.75
N HIS A 147 5.48 -12.19 -4.39
CA HIS A 147 4.81 -11.00 -4.92
C HIS A 147 5.47 -9.70 -4.46
N PHE A 148 5.92 -9.60 -3.20
CA PHE A 148 6.69 -8.44 -2.75
C PHE A 148 8.01 -8.31 -3.52
N GLN A 149 8.74 -9.42 -3.68
CA GLN A 149 9.98 -9.44 -4.46
C GLN A 149 9.74 -9.02 -5.92
N SER A 150 8.63 -9.46 -6.53
CA SER A 150 8.31 -9.06 -7.91
C SER A 150 8.11 -7.56 -8.08
N LEU A 151 7.66 -6.83 -7.04
CA LEU A 151 7.61 -5.36 -7.06
C LEU A 151 9.02 -4.75 -7.04
N LEU A 152 9.93 -5.32 -6.25
CA LEU A 152 11.34 -4.89 -6.24
C LEU A 152 12.02 -5.16 -7.59
N ASP A 153 11.70 -6.29 -8.23
CA ASP A 153 12.25 -6.68 -9.54
C ASP A 153 11.82 -5.73 -10.68
N LEU A 154 10.74 -4.94 -10.49
CA LEU A 154 10.40 -3.83 -11.39
C LEU A 154 11.40 -2.66 -11.33
N GLY A 155 12.26 -2.62 -10.31
CA GLY A 155 13.22 -1.53 -10.07
C GLY A 155 12.86 -0.65 -8.86
N LEU A 156 11.86 -1.03 -8.08
CA LEU A 156 11.59 -0.38 -6.80
C LEU A 156 12.67 -0.76 -5.77
N THR A 157 12.89 0.12 -4.81
CA THR A 157 13.81 -0.13 -3.69
C THR A 157 13.05 -0.02 -2.37
N ASP A 158 13.26 -1.00 -1.49
CA ASP A 158 12.77 -0.90 -0.11
C ASP A 158 13.55 0.21 0.62
N ALA A 159 12.88 1.35 0.82
CA ALA A 159 13.50 2.53 1.42
C ALA A 159 13.96 2.29 2.87
N PHE A 160 13.28 1.42 3.63
CA PHE A 160 13.69 1.08 4.97
C PHE A 160 15.03 0.32 4.98
N ARG A 161 15.24 -0.53 3.99
CA ARG A 161 16.46 -1.35 3.84
C ARG A 161 17.63 -0.63 3.13
N MET A 162 17.40 0.58 2.62
CA MET A 162 18.49 1.42 2.11
C MET A 162 19.47 1.87 3.20
N PHE A 163 19.03 1.86 4.44
CA PHE A 163 19.83 2.27 5.59
C PHE A 163 20.05 1.08 6.52
N GLU A 164 21.23 1.06 7.18
CA GLU A 164 21.49 0.09 8.23
C GLU A 164 20.47 0.27 9.36
N GLN A 165 19.82 -0.81 9.73
CA GLN A 165 18.83 -0.81 10.79
C GLN A 165 19.39 -1.46 12.05
N PRO A 166 19.08 -0.94 13.26
CA PRO A 166 19.43 -1.60 14.50
C PRO A 166 18.88 -3.04 14.55
N GLU A 167 19.53 -3.88 15.34
CA GLU A 167 19.00 -5.21 15.62
C GLU A 167 17.54 -5.13 16.12
N LYS A 168 16.70 -6.08 15.69
CA LYS A 168 15.26 -6.16 16.04
C LYS A 168 14.42 -4.96 15.59
N SER A 169 14.81 -4.32 14.48
CA SER A 169 13.98 -3.33 13.80
C SER A 169 12.98 -4.05 12.89
N PHE A 170 11.85 -4.42 13.46
CA PHE A 170 10.80 -5.14 12.74
C PHE A 170 9.95 -4.18 11.92
N SER A 171 9.49 -4.61 10.74
CA SER A 171 8.58 -3.86 9.88
C SER A 171 7.15 -4.42 9.90
N TRP A 172 6.96 -5.61 10.46
CA TRP A 172 5.67 -6.27 10.59
C TRP A 172 5.31 -6.51 12.06
N TRP A 173 4.05 -6.22 12.40
CA TRP A 173 3.52 -6.32 13.77
C TRP A 173 2.16 -7.01 13.78
N ASP A 174 1.92 -7.81 14.80
CA ASP A 174 0.62 -8.37 15.15
C ASP A 174 0.19 -7.85 16.52
N TYR A 175 -1.04 -7.34 16.60
CA TYR A 175 -1.59 -6.77 17.83
C TYR A 175 -2.35 -7.78 18.70
N ARG A 176 -2.17 -9.07 18.47
CA ARG A 176 -2.76 -10.14 19.29
C ARG A 176 -1.96 -10.41 20.55
#